data_955aee230c3ea7aa72e35da47bdc0c73
#
_entry.id   955aee230c3ea7aa72e35da47bdc0c73
#
_cell.length_a   1.000
_cell.length_b   1.000
_cell.length_c   1.000
_cell.angle_alpha   90.00
_cell.angle_beta   90.00
_cell.angle_gamma   90.00
#
_symmetry.space_group_name_H-M   'P 1'
#
loop_
_entity.id
_entity.type
_entity.pdbx_description
1 polymer ?
#
loop_
_entity_poly.entity_id
_entity_poly.type
_entity_poly.pdbx_seq_one_letter_code
_entity_poly.pdbx_strand_id
1 'polypeptide(L)'
;NTNTKIFRPLLDISKKELIFIAKKIFGSFIKDPSNKNKRYLRTKIRNLLPLIKKFGINENQIIKSIDNLRSSSETLNLYINDLIKKTVKRHNKKYMIDRKVLFSFNSELQLKILGFLIKKVNKLDYPPRSKKIFTALNFLDLHKEKKYKLGGCALISRNNKVVIQKA
;
A
#
# COMPACT_ATOMS: atom_id res chain seq x y z
N ASN A 1 16.35 3.55 -11.04
CA ASN A 1 15.83 2.55 -10.06
C ASN A 1 17.01 2.00 -9.28
N THR A 2 17.38 2.67 -8.21
CA THR A 2 18.34 2.13 -7.26
C THR A 2 17.66 1.03 -6.47
N ASN A 3 18.13 -0.21 -6.63
CA ASN A 3 17.65 -1.38 -5.90
C ASN A 3 18.19 -1.35 -4.45
N THR A 4 17.99 -0.22 -3.77
CA THR A 4 18.51 0.04 -2.43
C THR A 4 17.61 -0.62 -1.41
N LYS A 5 18.14 -1.59 -0.67
CA LYS A 5 17.46 -2.19 0.49
C LYS A 5 17.76 -1.35 1.73
N ILE A 6 16.71 -0.86 2.37
CA ILE A 6 16.83 -0.14 3.64
C ILE A 6 16.72 -1.16 4.76
N PHE A 7 17.79 -1.34 5.54
CA PHE A 7 17.83 -2.19 6.71
C PHE A 7 17.80 -1.33 7.98
N ARG A 8 16.92 -1.64 8.90
CA ARG A 8 16.76 -0.94 10.19
C ARG A 8 16.89 -1.94 11.35
N PRO A 9 18.10 -2.28 11.79
CA PRO A 9 18.33 -3.37 12.73
C PRO A 9 17.83 -3.10 14.16
N LEU A 10 17.55 -1.84 14.51
CA LEU A 10 17.16 -1.43 15.86
C LEU A 10 15.64 -1.21 16.03
N LEU A 11 14.82 -1.69 15.10
CA LEU A 11 13.34 -1.49 15.18
C LEU A 11 12.71 -2.18 16.38
N ASP A 12 13.25 -3.33 16.79
CA ASP A 12 12.72 -4.16 17.87
C ASP A 12 13.29 -3.79 19.25
N ILE A 13 14.23 -2.82 19.29
CA ILE A 13 14.86 -2.36 20.53
C ILE A 13 14.18 -1.09 21.02
N SER A 14 13.76 -1.09 22.28
CA SER A 14 13.13 0.08 22.87
C SER A 14 14.09 1.25 23.04
N LYS A 15 13.55 2.49 23.01
CA LYS A 15 14.37 3.68 23.26
C LYS A 15 15.05 3.66 24.64
N LYS A 16 14.43 3.05 25.66
CA LYS A 16 15.01 2.94 27.01
C LYS A 16 16.25 2.06 26.99
N GLU A 17 16.18 0.92 26.30
CA GLU A 17 17.31 0.00 26.13
C GLU A 17 18.46 0.67 25.35
N LEU A 18 18.15 1.37 24.26
CA LEU A 18 19.15 2.11 23.49
C LEU A 18 19.86 3.17 24.33
N ILE A 19 19.12 3.93 25.16
CA ILE A 19 19.70 4.93 26.06
C ILE A 19 20.57 4.26 27.14
N PHE A 20 20.13 3.11 27.67
CA PHE A 20 20.89 2.36 28.66
C PHE A 20 22.22 1.88 28.07
N ILE A 21 22.20 1.27 26.89
CA ILE A 21 23.38 0.79 26.17
C ILE A 21 24.34 1.96 25.86
N ALA A 22 23.80 3.07 25.32
CA ALA A 22 24.60 4.23 24.99
C ALA A 22 25.32 4.82 26.20
N LYS A 23 24.64 4.94 27.35
CA LYS A 23 25.26 5.41 28.60
C LYS A 23 26.33 4.44 29.12
N LYS A 24 26.07 3.12 29.05
CA LYS A 24 26.98 2.11 29.55
C LYS A 24 28.27 2.02 28.73
N ILE A 25 28.17 2.15 27.41
CA ILE A 25 29.29 1.99 26.48
C ILE A 25 30.03 3.32 26.24
N PHE A 26 29.29 4.42 26.02
CA PHE A 26 29.84 5.71 25.60
C PHE A 26 29.77 6.79 26.70
N GLY A 27 29.28 6.47 27.90
CA GLY A 27 29.11 7.42 29.01
C GLY A 27 28.02 8.47 28.80
N SER A 28 27.77 8.91 27.59
CA SER A 28 26.79 9.94 27.23
C SER A 28 26.19 9.72 25.84
N PHE A 29 25.14 10.47 25.52
CA PHE A 29 24.58 10.53 24.17
C PHE A 29 24.05 11.94 23.87
N ILE A 30 24.12 12.34 22.60
CA ILE A 30 23.67 13.66 22.16
C ILE A 30 22.15 13.62 21.96
N LYS A 31 21.45 14.60 22.56
CA LYS A 31 20.00 14.80 22.33
C LYS A 31 19.82 15.72 21.12
N ASP A 32 19.34 15.17 20.03
CA ASP A 32 19.00 15.96 18.84
C ASP A 32 17.83 16.91 19.14
N PRO A 33 18.01 18.25 19.02
CA PRO A 33 16.97 19.25 19.26
C PRO A 33 15.74 19.06 18.36
N SER A 34 15.92 18.50 17.16
CA SER A 34 14.84 18.27 16.19
C SER A 34 13.76 17.33 16.75
N ASN A 35 14.11 16.46 17.69
CA ASN A 35 13.16 15.55 18.37
C ASN A 35 12.09 16.30 19.21
N LYS A 36 12.31 17.56 19.56
CA LYS A 36 11.34 18.40 20.27
C LYS A 36 10.51 19.29 19.33
N ASN A 37 10.85 19.34 18.05
CA ASN A 37 10.19 20.23 17.10
C ASN A 37 8.77 19.74 16.79
N LYS A 38 7.77 20.49 17.26
CA LYS A 38 6.33 20.20 17.08
C LYS A 38 5.83 20.31 15.63
N ARG A 39 6.65 20.80 14.69
CA ARG A 39 6.30 20.82 13.26
C ARG A 39 6.26 19.41 12.67
N TYR A 40 7.05 18.48 13.21
CA TYR A 40 7.08 17.11 12.73
C TYR A 40 5.92 16.26 13.25
N LEU A 41 5.23 15.57 12.34
CA LEU A 41 4.12 14.68 12.68
C LEU A 41 4.51 13.62 13.73
N ARG A 42 5.73 13.08 13.64
CA ARG A 42 6.26 12.11 14.63
C ARG A 42 6.30 12.67 16.04
N THR A 43 6.67 13.93 16.22
CA THR A 43 6.68 14.60 17.52
C THR A 43 5.27 14.81 18.04
N LYS A 44 4.32 15.20 17.15
CA LYS A 44 2.90 15.34 17.51
C LYS A 44 2.32 13.99 17.99
N ILE A 45 2.57 12.90 17.26
CA ILE A 45 2.11 11.56 17.64
C ILE A 45 2.70 11.13 18.99
N ARG A 46 4.01 11.32 19.20
CA ARG A 46 4.65 10.99 20.49
C ARG A 46 4.04 11.75 21.68
N ASN A 47 3.61 12.99 21.47
CA ASN A 47 2.96 13.78 22.51
C ASN A 47 1.50 13.35 22.73
N LEU A 48 0.84 12.73 21.74
CA LEU A 48 -0.51 12.19 21.90
C LEU A 48 -0.54 10.83 22.61
N LEU A 49 0.50 10.02 22.51
CA LEU A 49 0.55 8.69 23.14
C LEU A 49 0.23 8.69 24.65
N PRO A 50 0.77 9.62 25.48
CA PRO A 50 0.42 9.68 26.91
C PRO A 50 -1.06 9.98 27.15
N LEU A 51 -1.68 10.79 26.28
CA LEU A 51 -3.13 11.09 26.38
C LEU A 51 -3.96 9.86 26.03
N ILE A 52 -3.60 9.16 24.94
CA ILE A 52 -4.25 7.93 24.52
C ILE A 52 -4.19 6.86 25.62
N LYS A 53 -3.04 6.75 26.30
CA LYS A 53 -2.90 5.86 27.47
C LYS A 53 -3.82 6.22 28.64
N LYS A 54 -4.04 7.51 28.90
CA LYS A 54 -4.99 7.96 29.96
C LYS A 54 -6.42 7.53 29.65
N PHE A 55 -6.79 7.38 28.38
CA PHE A 55 -8.09 6.85 27.95
C PHE A 55 -8.17 5.32 27.92
N GLY A 56 -7.17 4.61 28.50
CA GLY A 56 -7.17 3.16 28.60
C GLY A 56 -6.68 2.41 27.34
N ILE A 57 -6.27 3.13 26.30
CA ILE A 57 -5.75 2.49 25.08
C ILE A 57 -4.26 2.20 25.28
N ASN A 58 -3.91 0.91 25.30
CA ASN A 58 -2.52 0.46 25.45
C ASN A 58 -1.82 0.41 24.07
N GLU A 59 -0.54 0.77 24.06
CA GLU A 59 0.33 0.64 22.85
C GLU A 59 0.30 -0.78 22.27
N ASN A 60 0.29 -1.81 23.12
CA ASN A 60 0.21 -3.20 22.70
C ASN A 60 -1.07 -3.53 21.94
N GLN A 61 -2.21 -2.91 22.31
CA GLN A 61 -3.47 -3.09 21.59
C GLN A 61 -3.41 -2.46 20.19
N ILE A 62 -2.78 -1.29 20.07
CA ILE A 62 -2.56 -0.63 18.79
C ILE A 62 -1.66 -1.49 17.90
N ILE A 63 -0.53 -1.98 18.43
CA ILE A 63 0.39 -2.84 17.71
C ILE A 63 -0.32 -4.12 17.24
N LYS A 64 -1.05 -4.78 18.15
CA LYS A 64 -1.83 -5.98 17.84
C LYS A 64 -2.86 -5.76 16.72
N SER A 65 -3.52 -4.60 16.72
CA SER A 65 -4.46 -4.22 15.66
C SER A 65 -3.75 -4.01 14.32
N ILE A 66 -2.56 -3.39 14.33
CA ILE A 66 -1.73 -3.20 13.13
C ILE A 66 -1.27 -4.54 12.58
N ASP A 67 -0.82 -5.46 13.43
CA ASP A 67 -0.36 -6.78 13.03
C ASP A 67 -1.50 -7.62 12.45
N ASN A 68 -2.69 -7.56 13.04
CA ASN A 68 -3.89 -8.20 12.51
C ASN A 68 -4.26 -7.66 11.12
N LEU A 69 -4.24 -6.33 10.94
CA LEU A 69 -4.49 -5.70 9.65
C LEU A 69 -3.43 -6.08 8.61
N ARG A 70 -2.18 -6.19 9.03
CA ARG A 70 -1.07 -6.64 8.16
C ARG A 70 -1.28 -8.07 7.70
N SER A 71 -1.54 -8.99 8.61
CA SER A 71 -1.82 -10.41 8.31
C SER A 71 -3.01 -10.56 7.37
N SER A 72 -4.11 -9.84 7.63
CA SER A 72 -5.28 -9.82 6.75
C SER A 72 -4.95 -9.30 5.35
N SER A 73 -4.13 -8.25 5.26
CA SER A 73 -3.68 -7.68 3.99
C SER A 73 -2.78 -8.64 3.22
N GLU A 74 -1.90 -9.37 3.89
CA GLU A 74 -1.04 -10.39 3.27
C GLU A 74 -1.88 -11.54 2.69
N THR A 75 -2.85 -12.06 3.45
CA THR A 75 -3.79 -13.10 2.99
C THR A 75 -4.58 -12.63 1.77
N LEU A 76 -5.11 -11.42 1.82
CA LEU A 76 -5.83 -10.84 0.68
C LEU A 76 -4.93 -10.69 -0.55
N ASN A 77 -3.68 -10.30 -0.39
CA ASN A 77 -2.74 -10.18 -1.50
C ASN A 77 -2.41 -11.54 -2.14
N LEU A 78 -2.28 -12.61 -1.33
CA LEU A 78 -2.12 -13.97 -1.85
C LEU A 78 -3.33 -14.38 -2.67
N TYR A 79 -4.53 -14.17 -2.15
CA TYR A 79 -5.78 -14.46 -2.85
C TYR A 79 -5.91 -13.70 -4.17
N ILE A 80 -5.59 -12.40 -4.17
CA ILE A 80 -5.61 -11.56 -5.38
C ILE A 80 -4.60 -12.07 -6.42
N ASN A 81 -3.41 -12.47 -5.99
CA ASN A 81 -2.42 -13.03 -6.90
C ASN A 81 -2.93 -14.30 -7.58
N ASP A 82 -3.62 -15.16 -6.85
CA ASP A 82 -4.20 -16.38 -7.41
C ASP A 82 -5.38 -16.10 -8.35
N LEU A 83 -6.23 -15.12 -8.01
CA LEU A 83 -7.29 -14.65 -8.90
C LEU A 83 -6.71 -14.11 -10.20
N ILE A 84 -5.66 -13.29 -10.12
CA ILE A 84 -4.99 -12.73 -11.29
C ILE A 84 -4.40 -13.82 -12.17
N LYS A 85 -3.75 -14.84 -11.61
CA LYS A 85 -3.24 -15.98 -12.37
C LYS A 85 -4.35 -16.72 -13.14
N LYS A 86 -5.53 -16.87 -12.52
CA LYS A 86 -6.67 -17.59 -13.10
C LYS A 86 -7.46 -16.77 -14.12
N THR A 87 -7.62 -15.47 -13.90
CA THR A 87 -8.57 -14.62 -14.66
C THR A 87 -7.92 -13.67 -15.65
N VAL A 88 -6.63 -13.34 -15.46
CA VAL A 88 -5.92 -12.36 -16.29
C VAL A 88 -4.99 -13.05 -17.27
N LYS A 89 -5.20 -12.79 -18.56
CA LYS A 89 -4.30 -13.25 -19.62
C LYS A 89 -3.29 -12.15 -19.97
N ARG A 90 -2.05 -12.53 -20.19
CA ARG A 90 -0.99 -11.62 -20.64
C ARG A 90 -0.61 -11.94 -22.09
N HIS A 91 -0.68 -10.93 -22.94
CA HIS A 91 -0.25 -11.04 -24.34
C HIS A 91 0.47 -9.76 -24.77
N ASN A 92 1.69 -9.86 -25.35
CA ASN A 92 2.46 -8.72 -25.88
C ASN A 92 2.52 -7.50 -24.92
N LYS A 93 2.93 -7.70 -23.67
CA LYS A 93 3.01 -6.65 -22.62
C LYS A 93 1.66 -6.01 -22.22
N LYS A 94 0.54 -6.56 -22.69
CA LYS A 94 -0.82 -6.15 -22.32
C LYS A 94 -1.40 -7.16 -21.36
N TYR A 95 -2.20 -6.70 -20.42
CA TYR A 95 -2.99 -7.55 -19.53
C TYR A 95 -4.45 -7.44 -19.94
N MET A 96 -5.13 -8.57 -19.99
CA MET A 96 -6.52 -8.67 -20.40
C MET A 96 -7.28 -9.50 -19.37
N ILE A 97 -8.41 -8.97 -18.93
CA ILE A 97 -9.38 -9.67 -18.08
C ILE A 97 -10.75 -9.62 -18.73
N ASP A 98 -11.52 -10.68 -18.62
CA ASP A 98 -12.92 -10.65 -19.04
C ASP A 98 -13.70 -9.61 -18.24
N ARG A 99 -14.48 -8.78 -18.94
CA ARG A 99 -15.23 -7.68 -18.33
C ARG A 99 -16.26 -8.19 -17.33
N LYS A 100 -17.03 -9.24 -17.70
CA LYS A 100 -18.04 -9.81 -16.81
C LYS A 100 -17.40 -10.36 -15.55
N VAL A 101 -16.24 -11.03 -15.67
CA VAL A 101 -15.47 -11.56 -14.55
C VAL A 101 -14.95 -10.43 -13.66
N LEU A 102 -14.38 -9.37 -14.23
CA LEU A 102 -13.90 -8.23 -13.41
C LEU A 102 -15.04 -7.59 -12.62
N PHE A 103 -16.18 -7.34 -13.25
CA PHE A 103 -17.32 -6.67 -12.61
C PHE A 103 -18.20 -7.60 -11.77
N SER A 104 -18.01 -8.92 -11.80
CA SER A 104 -18.65 -9.85 -10.85
C SER A 104 -17.98 -9.86 -9.48
N PHE A 105 -16.74 -9.37 -9.36
CA PHE A 105 -16.06 -9.23 -8.08
C PHE A 105 -16.64 -8.07 -7.26
N ASN A 106 -16.50 -8.14 -5.94
CA ASN A 106 -16.80 -7.00 -5.09
C ASN A 106 -15.87 -5.81 -5.37
N SER A 107 -16.26 -4.60 -4.96
CA SER A 107 -15.55 -3.35 -5.24
C SER A 107 -14.08 -3.36 -4.76
N GLU A 108 -13.80 -3.98 -3.62
CA GLU A 108 -12.43 -4.05 -3.08
C GLU A 108 -11.52 -4.92 -3.96
N LEU A 109 -11.99 -6.06 -4.44
CA LEU A 109 -11.25 -6.92 -5.36
C LEU A 109 -11.04 -6.24 -6.71
N GLN A 110 -12.06 -5.57 -7.25
CA GLN A 110 -11.93 -4.79 -8.48
C GLN A 110 -10.83 -3.73 -8.36
N LEU A 111 -10.84 -2.94 -7.27
CA LEU A 111 -9.84 -1.92 -6.98
C LEU A 111 -8.43 -2.50 -6.87
N LYS A 112 -8.28 -3.59 -6.14
CA LYS A 112 -6.99 -4.25 -5.91
C LYS A 112 -6.44 -4.88 -7.20
N ILE A 113 -7.28 -5.61 -7.96
CA ILE A 113 -6.87 -6.23 -9.22
C ILE A 113 -6.42 -5.17 -10.23
N LEU A 114 -7.24 -4.13 -10.45
CA LEU A 114 -6.90 -3.07 -11.40
C LEU A 114 -5.66 -2.29 -10.96
N GLY A 115 -5.57 -1.94 -9.68
CA GLY A 115 -4.40 -1.26 -9.11
C GLY A 115 -3.11 -2.08 -9.25
N PHE A 116 -3.17 -3.39 -8.99
CA PHE A 116 -2.05 -4.30 -9.18
C PHE A 116 -1.59 -4.37 -10.65
N LEU A 117 -2.54 -4.50 -11.57
CA LEU A 117 -2.23 -4.57 -13.00
C LEU A 117 -1.59 -3.27 -13.51
N ILE A 118 -2.12 -2.10 -13.13
CA ILE A 118 -1.53 -0.80 -13.48
C ILE A 118 -0.11 -0.67 -12.94
N LYS A 119 0.08 -1.01 -11.64
CA LYS A 119 1.41 -1.04 -11.01
C LYS A 119 2.38 -1.90 -11.82
N LYS A 120 1.96 -3.10 -12.23
CA LYS A 120 2.80 -4.09 -12.91
C LYS A 120 3.15 -3.68 -14.35
N VAL A 121 2.18 -3.10 -15.09
CA VAL A 121 2.39 -2.64 -16.47
C VAL A 121 3.41 -1.52 -16.54
N ASN A 122 3.30 -0.53 -15.66
CA ASN A 122 4.16 0.66 -15.69
C ASN A 122 5.30 0.62 -14.66
N LYS A 123 5.53 -0.52 -14.00
CA LYS A 123 6.59 -0.72 -13.00
C LYS A 123 6.60 0.37 -11.90
N LEU A 124 5.42 0.74 -11.41
CA LEU A 124 5.28 1.72 -10.35
C LEU A 124 5.68 1.12 -9.00
N ASP A 125 6.20 1.92 -8.08
CA ASP A 125 6.46 1.49 -6.71
C ASP A 125 5.16 1.24 -5.94
N TYR A 126 4.14 2.07 -6.20
CA TYR A 126 2.81 1.97 -5.59
C TYR A 126 1.70 2.02 -6.64
N PRO A 127 0.55 1.37 -6.40
CA PRO A 127 -0.62 1.52 -7.26
C PRO A 127 -1.16 2.95 -7.17
N PRO A 128 -1.92 3.42 -8.17
CA PRO A 128 -2.64 4.69 -8.08
C PRO A 128 -3.59 4.72 -6.86
N ARG A 129 -3.94 5.93 -6.39
CA ARG A 129 -4.87 6.09 -5.27
C ARG A 129 -6.23 5.45 -5.58
N SER A 130 -6.84 4.79 -4.61
CA SER A 130 -8.12 4.06 -4.74
C SER A 130 -9.21 4.89 -5.41
N LYS A 131 -9.36 6.18 -5.04
CA LYS A 131 -10.35 7.08 -5.67
C LYS A 131 -10.17 7.19 -7.19
N LYS A 132 -8.92 7.27 -7.68
CA LYS A 132 -8.64 7.34 -9.13
C LYS A 132 -8.92 6.00 -9.83
N ILE A 133 -8.65 4.89 -9.16
CA ILE A 133 -8.95 3.54 -9.69
C ILE A 133 -10.46 3.35 -9.76
N PHE A 134 -11.21 3.78 -8.74
CA PHE A 134 -12.67 3.72 -8.72
C PHE A 134 -13.28 4.52 -9.88
N THR A 135 -12.79 5.75 -10.13
CA THR A 135 -13.22 6.54 -11.29
C THR A 135 -12.93 5.81 -12.61
N ALA A 136 -11.80 5.15 -12.73
CA ALA A 136 -11.45 4.36 -13.92
C ALA A 136 -12.38 3.14 -14.09
N LEU A 137 -12.73 2.43 -13.01
CA LEU A 137 -13.67 1.31 -13.05
C LEU A 137 -15.05 1.76 -13.53
N ASN A 138 -15.58 2.83 -12.95
CA ASN A 138 -16.87 3.39 -13.39
C ASN A 138 -16.85 3.81 -14.87
N PHE A 139 -15.74 4.41 -15.33
CA PHE A 139 -15.59 4.75 -16.74
C PHE A 139 -15.59 3.50 -17.63
N LEU A 140 -14.86 2.46 -17.26
CA LEU A 140 -14.80 1.19 -18.01
C LEU A 140 -16.13 0.45 -18.02
N ASP A 141 -16.94 0.64 -16.99
CA ASP A 141 -18.28 0.06 -16.92
C ASP A 141 -19.28 0.79 -17.82
N LEU A 142 -19.23 2.09 -17.86
CA LEU A 142 -20.18 2.93 -18.63
C LEU A 142 -19.79 3.05 -20.11
N HIS A 143 -18.50 3.01 -20.44
CA HIS A 143 -18.01 3.31 -21.78
C HIS A 143 -17.29 2.12 -22.42
N LYS A 144 -17.89 1.56 -23.48
CA LYS A 144 -17.24 0.59 -24.36
C LYS A 144 -16.37 1.32 -25.38
N GLU A 145 -15.21 0.71 -25.71
CA GLU A 145 -14.25 1.15 -26.73
C GLU A 145 -13.54 2.49 -26.51
N LYS A 146 -13.88 3.20 -25.42
CA LYS A 146 -13.17 4.43 -25.04
C LYS A 146 -11.95 4.12 -24.20
N LYS A 147 -10.93 4.95 -24.35
CA LYS A 147 -9.65 4.84 -23.65
C LYS A 147 -9.64 5.74 -22.41
N TYR A 148 -9.30 5.18 -21.26
CA TYR A 148 -9.02 5.92 -20.02
C TYR A 148 -7.54 5.86 -19.68
N LYS A 149 -6.92 6.98 -19.32
CA LYS A 149 -5.49 7.03 -18.94
C LYS A 149 -5.35 7.11 -17.41
N LEU A 150 -4.62 6.18 -16.81
CA LEU A 150 -4.34 6.19 -15.37
C LEU A 150 -2.98 5.55 -15.08
N GLY A 151 -2.15 6.24 -14.28
CA GLY A 151 -0.86 5.71 -13.81
C GLY A 151 0.11 5.35 -14.96
N GLY A 152 0.09 6.12 -16.06
CA GLY A 152 0.90 5.83 -17.26
C GLY A 152 0.41 4.63 -18.08
N CYS A 153 -0.79 4.12 -17.78
CA CYS A 153 -1.44 3.04 -18.51
C CYS A 153 -2.65 3.54 -19.27
N ALA A 154 -2.94 2.88 -20.39
CA ALA A 154 -4.19 2.97 -21.11
C ALA A 154 -5.09 1.80 -20.70
N LEU A 155 -6.29 2.10 -20.27
CA LEU A 155 -7.34 1.17 -19.88
C LEU A 155 -8.44 1.25 -20.95
N ILE A 156 -8.81 0.12 -21.53
CA ILE A 156 -9.79 0.06 -22.62
C ILE A 156 -10.73 -1.11 -22.38
N SER A 157 -12.05 -0.85 -22.44
CA SER A 157 -13.07 -1.90 -22.44
C SER A 157 -13.45 -2.21 -23.90
N ARG A 158 -13.00 -3.36 -24.44
CA ARG A 158 -13.26 -3.76 -25.83
C ARG A 158 -13.53 -5.26 -25.94
N ASN A 159 -14.48 -5.66 -26.81
CA ASN A 159 -14.81 -7.08 -27.06
C ASN A 159 -15.00 -7.90 -25.79
N ASN A 160 -15.79 -7.40 -24.86
CA ASN A 160 -16.04 -7.98 -23.54
C ASN A 160 -14.78 -8.20 -22.68
N LYS A 161 -13.67 -7.51 -22.97
CA LYS A 161 -12.43 -7.57 -22.20
C LYS A 161 -12.02 -6.19 -21.75
N VAL A 162 -11.46 -6.10 -20.55
CA VAL A 162 -10.74 -4.92 -20.09
C VAL A 162 -9.26 -5.16 -20.37
N VAL A 163 -8.70 -4.27 -21.19
CA VAL A 163 -7.30 -4.30 -21.63
C VAL A 163 -6.52 -3.22 -20.90
N ILE A 164 -5.41 -3.59 -20.30
CA ILE A 164 -4.47 -2.71 -19.61
C ILE A 164 -3.13 -2.78 -20.33
N GLN A 165 -2.67 -1.66 -20.85
CA GLN A 165 -1.38 -1.56 -21.54
C GLN A 165 -0.68 -0.25 -21.20
N LYS A 166 0.61 -0.13 -21.51
CA LYS A 166 1.34 1.15 -21.38
C LYS A 166 0.69 2.21 -22.28
N ALA A 167 0.54 3.44 -21.79
CA ALA A 167 -0.08 4.56 -22.52
C ALA A 167 0.80 5.00 -23.69
#